data_19dee766e9ae292338301225374172ed
#
_entry.id   19dee766e9ae292338301225374172ed
#
_cell.length_a   1.000
_cell.length_b   1.000
_cell.length_c   1.000
_cell.angle_alpha   90.00
_cell.angle_beta   90.00
_cell.angle_gamma   90.00
#
_symmetry.space_group_name_H-M   'P 1'
#
loop_
_entity.id
_entity.type
_entity.pdbx_description
1 polymer ?
#
loop_
_entity_poly.entity_id
_entity_poly.type
_entity_poly.pdbx_seq_one_letter_code
_entity_poly.pdbx_strand_id
1 'polypeptide(L)'
;MGVEICVEGLTKSFGHQVIWQDVSLTLPAGEVSVMLGPSGTGKSVFLKTLVGLLKPDRGSVKVAGRDITKLREHELYEVRKLFGVLFQDGALFGSMSLYDNIAFPLREHTRKSESQIRRIVLGKMDMVGLIGSEDKLPGEISGGMRKRAGLARALVLDPEIILFDEPDSGLDPVRVAYLNQLIVDLNAQIDATFLIVTHDIASARQVPDNIGLLFRRELVMFGPREELLKSDEPVVQQFLNGRMQGPIGMAEEKDAAQVEQELARLGDLDRKARHVGNDMTPRLLPGPDITRPPRWEAIARREAELHRKEVADA
;
A
#
# COMPACT_ATOMS: atom_id res chain seq x y z
N MET A 1 -16.10 -2.12 3.99
CA MET A 1 -15.24 -2.22 5.20
C MET A 1 -13.94 -2.87 4.80
N GLY A 2 -12.81 -2.33 5.29
CA GLY A 2 -11.52 -2.93 5.04
C GLY A 2 -11.42 -4.36 5.55
N VAL A 3 -10.59 -5.16 4.94
CA VAL A 3 -10.33 -6.54 5.36
C VAL A 3 -8.87 -6.70 5.76
N GLU A 4 -8.64 -7.60 6.69
CA GLU A 4 -7.31 -7.96 7.18
C GLU A 4 -6.54 -8.77 6.12
N ILE A 5 -5.23 -8.53 6.06
CA ILE A 5 -4.29 -9.37 5.32
C ILE A 5 -3.29 -9.95 6.33
N CYS A 6 -3.25 -11.26 6.45
CA CYS A 6 -2.29 -11.98 7.30
C CYS A 6 -1.27 -12.71 6.42
N VAL A 7 0.00 -12.48 6.70
CA VAL A 7 1.15 -13.08 6.02
C VAL A 7 1.92 -13.93 7.02
N GLU A 8 2.16 -15.20 6.72
CA GLU A 8 2.82 -16.13 7.63
C GLU A 8 3.98 -16.84 6.91
N GLY A 9 5.20 -16.67 7.39
CA GLY A 9 6.40 -17.38 6.94
C GLY A 9 6.74 -17.20 5.46
N LEU A 10 6.44 -16.03 4.89
CA LEU A 10 6.52 -15.80 3.46
C LEU A 10 7.97 -15.79 2.99
N THR A 11 8.28 -16.67 2.05
CA THR A 11 9.60 -16.78 1.41
C THR A 11 9.45 -16.73 -0.08
N LYS A 12 10.30 -15.92 -0.76
CA LYS A 12 10.31 -15.79 -2.21
C LYS A 12 11.71 -15.70 -2.76
N SER A 13 11.96 -16.44 -3.85
CA SER A 13 13.21 -16.42 -4.59
C SER A 13 12.96 -16.36 -6.10
N PHE A 14 13.92 -15.85 -6.86
CA PHE A 14 14.00 -15.98 -8.30
C PHE A 14 15.34 -16.62 -8.67
N GLY A 15 15.28 -17.89 -9.08
CA GLY A 15 16.49 -18.69 -9.25
C GLY A 15 17.28 -18.80 -7.95
N HIS A 16 18.52 -18.35 -7.94
CA HIS A 16 19.38 -18.34 -6.74
C HIS A 16 19.21 -17.09 -5.87
N GLN A 17 18.52 -16.07 -6.36
CA GLN A 17 18.34 -14.81 -5.63
C GLN A 17 17.14 -14.91 -4.68
N VAL A 18 17.40 -14.96 -3.39
CA VAL A 18 16.37 -14.86 -2.35
C VAL A 18 15.95 -13.40 -2.22
N ILE A 19 14.65 -13.12 -2.35
CA ILE A 19 14.09 -11.77 -2.21
C ILE A 19 13.74 -11.50 -0.76
N TRP A 20 12.96 -12.40 -0.14
CA TRP A 20 12.70 -12.39 1.30
C TRP A 20 12.58 -13.80 1.85
N GLN A 21 12.80 -13.92 3.15
CA GLN A 21 12.82 -15.16 3.88
C GLN A 21 12.04 -14.98 5.18
N ASP A 22 11.07 -15.86 5.41
CA ASP A 22 10.30 -15.97 6.66
C ASP A 22 9.61 -14.66 7.09
N VAL A 23 9.05 -13.90 6.14
CA VAL A 23 8.35 -12.65 6.43
C VAL A 23 6.95 -12.97 6.96
N SER A 24 6.65 -12.46 8.16
CA SER A 24 5.35 -12.61 8.81
C SER A 24 4.86 -11.25 9.32
N LEU A 25 3.64 -10.88 8.98
CA LEU A 25 2.98 -9.65 9.46
C LEU A 25 1.47 -9.72 9.26
N THR A 26 0.75 -8.90 9.98
CA THR A 26 -0.69 -8.70 9.77
C THR A 26 -0.97 -7.23 9.47
N LEU A 27 -1.62 -6.97 8.34
CA LEU A 27 -2.14 -5.65 7.99
C LEU A 27 -3.56 -5.53 8.57
N PRO A 28 -3.78 -4.67 9.57
CA PRO A 28 -5.09 -4.54 10.20
C PRO A 28 -6.15 -4.00 9.26
N ALA A 29 -7.37 -4.47 9.42
CA ALA A 29 -8.51 -4.04 8.60
C ALA A 29 -8.78 -2.54 8.75
N GLY A 30 -8.92 -1.84 7.62
CA GLY A 30 -9.26 -0.42 7.56
C GLY A 30 -8.13 0.54 7.97
N GLU A 31 -6.94 0.05 8.32
CA GLU A 31 -5.79 0.88 8.67
C GLU A 31 -4.87 1.15 7.49
N VAL A 32 -4.06 2.19 7.64
CA VAL A 32 -2.99 2.50 6.71
C VAL A 32 -1.68 1.91 7.24
N SER A 33 -1.11 0.98 6.50
CA SER A 33 0.22 0.45 6.76
C SER A 33 1.22 0.94 5.71
N VAL A 34 2.44 1.23 6.12
CA VAL A 34 3.55 1.56 5.23
C VAL A 34 4.64 0.50 5.36
N MET A 35 5.13 -0.01 4.23
CA MET A 35 6.30 -0.86 4.17
C MET A 35 7.47 -0.06 3.60
N LEU A 36 8.45 0.24 4.46
CA LEU A 36 9.69 0.90 4.11
C LEU A 36 10.77 -0.11 3.70
N GLY A 37 11.79 0.40 3.06
CA GLY A 37 13.01 -0.33 2.77
C GLY A 37 13.78 0.30 1.61
N PRO A 38 15.10 0.05 1.52
CA PRO A 38 15.91 0.46 0.39
C PRO A 38 15.34 -0.03 -0.95
N SER A 39 15.76 0.60 -2.05
CA SER A 39 15.42 0.10 -3.39
C SER A 39 15.96 -1.31 -3.58
N GLY A 40 15.23 -2.17 -4.29
CA GLY A 40 15.67 -3.55 -4.52
C GLY A 40 15.30 -4.56 -3.42
N THR A 41 14.79 -4.16 -2.27
CA THR A 41 14.40 -5.09 -1.17
C THR A 41 13.17 -5.94 -1.45
N GLY A 42 12.58 -5.83 -2.65
CA GLY A 42 11.45 -6.66 -3.06
C GLY A 42 10.07 -6.14 -2.65
N LYS A 43 9.92 -4.86 -2.30
CA LYS A 43 8.63 -4.26 -1.90
C LYS A 43 7.53 -4.46 -2.95
N SER A 44 7.81 -4.16 -4.22
CA SER A 44 6.83 -4.38 -5.32
C SER A 44 6.56 -5.87 -5.57
N VAL A 45 7.55 -6.76 -5.31
CA VAL A 45 7.35 -8.21 -5.35
C VAL A 45 6.39 -8.65 -4.23
N PHE A 46 6.50 -8.03 -3.06
CA PHE A 46 5.59 -8.25 -1.93
C PHE A 46 4.15 -7.89 -2.30
N LEU A 47 3.91 -6.68 -2.86
CA LEU A 47 2.58 -6.28 -3.34
C LEU A 47 2.01 -7.27 -4.36
N LYS A 48 2.83 -7.70 -5.36
CA LYS A 48 2.39 -8.69 -6.36
C LYS A 48 2.04 -10.03 -5.75
N THR A 49 2.69 -10.40 -4.66
CA THR A 49 2.38 -11.65 -3.93
C THR A 49 1.07 -11.53 -3.14
N LEU A 50 0.79 -10.37 -2.53
CA LEU A 50 -0.46 -10.12 -1.81
C LEU A 50 -1.71 -10.20 -2.71
N VAL A 51 -1.60 -9.81 -3.99
CA VAL A 51 -2.72 -9.92 -4.95
C VAL A 51 -2.73 -11.27 -5.71
N GLY A 52 -1.81 -12.17 -5.36
CA GLY A 52 -1.68 -13.49 -5.99
C GLY A 52 -1.19 -13.44 -7.44
N LEU A 53 -0.54 -12.36 -7.88
CA LEU A 53 0.16 -12.30 -9.18
C LEU A 53 1.46 -13.07 -9.16
N LEU A 54 2.07 -13.23 -7.99
CA LEU A 54 3.25 -14.06 -7.77
C LEU A 54 2.97 -15.04 -6.64
N LYS A 55 3.28 -16.32 -6.89
CA LYS A 55 3.17 -17.35 -5.86
C LYS A 55 4.44 -17.36 -5.00
N PRO A 56 4.33 -17.36 -3.66
CA PRO A 56 5.49 -17.54 -2.80
C PRO A 56 6.04 -18.96 -2.91
N ASP A 57 7.30 -19.16 -2.55
CA ASP A 57 7.94 -20.47 -2.51
C ASP A 57 7.56 -21.20 -1.21
N ARG A 58 7.37 -20.44 -0.11
CA ARG A 58 6.90 -20.94 1.18
C ARG A 58 6.04 -19.90 1.86
N GLY A 59 5.29 -20.32 2.88
CA GLY A 59 4.40 -19.48 3.67
C GLY A 59 3.02 -19.36 3.07
N SER A 60 2.20 -18.51 3.68
CA SER A 60 0.82 -18.28 3.28
C SER A 60 0.47 -16.79 3.30
N VAL A 61 -0.50 -16.41 2.47
CA VAL A 61 -1.14 -15.10 2.47
C VAL A 61 -2.64 -15.32 2.62
N LYS A 62 -3.21 -14.81 3.70
CA LYS A 62 -4.65 -14.87 3.97
C LYS A 62 -5.26 -13.49 3.76
N VAL A 63 -6.27 -13.39 2.92
CA VAL A 63 -7.05 -12.18 2.64
C VAL A 63 -8.49 -12.44 3.05
N ALA A 64 -9.02 -11.64 3.95
CA ALA A 64 -10.35 -11.88 4.54
C ALA A 64 -10.51 -13.33 5.05
N GLY A 65 -9.48 -13.86 5.71
CA GLY A 65 -9.42 -15.23 6.24
C GLY A 65 -9.20 -16.34 5.21
N ARG A 66 -9.13 -16.04 3.89
CA ARG A 66 -8.93 -17.02 2.81
C ARG A 66 -7.46 -17.10 2.42
N ASP A 67 -6.85 -18.27 2.48
CA ASP A 67 -5.46 -18.49 2.03
C ASP A 67 -5.37 -18.48 0.50
N ILE A 68 -4.94 -17.34 -0.05
CA ILE A 68 -4.87 -17.13 -1.51
C ILE A 68 -3.78 -17.95 -2.20
N THR A 69 -2.81 -18.47 -1.46
CA THR A 69 -1.70 -19.27 -2.01
C THR A 69 -2.18 -20.65 -2.48
N LYS A 70 -3.35 -21.09 -1.99
CA LYS A 70 -3.98 -22.40 -2.28
C LYS A 70 -5.17 -22.32 -3.22
N LEU A 71 -5.63 -21.09 -3.55
CA LEU A 71 -6.80 -20.90 -4.39
C LEU A 71 -6.50 -21.26 -5.86
N ARG A 72 -7.53 -21.75 -6.55
CA ARG A 72 -7.50 -21.91 -8.00
C ARG A 72 -7.72 -20.55 -8.66
N GLU A 73 -7.35 -20.40 -9.93
CA GLU A 73 -7.37 -19.11 -10.62
C GLU A 73 -8.76 -18.43 -10.62
N HIS A 74 -9.84 -19.17 -10.77
CA HIS A 74 -11.19 -18.58 -10.72
C HIS A 74 -11.59 -18.08 -9.30
N GLU A 75 -11.10 -18.74 -8.24
CA GLU A 75 -11.31 -18.31 -6.85
C GLU A 75 -10.45 -17.09 -6.53
N LEU A 76 -9.22 -17.08 -7.06
CA LEU A 76 -8.29 -15.97 -6.93
C LEU A 76 -8.80 -14.71 -7.66
N TYR A 77 -9.49 -14.90 -8.81
CA TYR A 77 -10.15 -13.80 -9.51
C TYR A 77 -11.18 -13.08 -8.63
N GLU A 78 -11.97 -13.80 -7.85
CA GLU A 78 -12.95 -13.19 -6.93
C GLU A 78 -12.25 -12.43 -5.78
N VAL A 79 -11.13 -12.96 -5.27
CA VAL A 79 -10.35 -12.25 -4.25
C VAL A 79 -9.70 -10.99 -4.81
N ARG A 80 -9.21 -11.03 -6.07
CA ARG A 80 -8.61 -9.85 -6.72
C ARG A 80 -9.57 -8.68 -6.87
N LYS A 81 -10.88 -8.90 -6.91
CA LYS A 81 -11.88 -7.82 -6.92
C LYS A 81 -11.89 -6.98 -5.65
N LEU A 82 -11.38 -7.54 -4.53
CA LEU A 82 -11.24 -6.80 -3.28
C LEU A 82 -10.11 -5.76 -3.33
N PHE A 83 -9.23 -5.84 -4.34
CA PHE A 83 -8.03 -5.01 -4.44
C PHE A 83 -8.17 -3.88 -5.46
N GLY A 84 -7.78 -2.68 -5.05
CA GLY A 84 -7.35 -1.61 -5.92
C GLY A 84 -5.83 -1.49 -5.89
N VAL A 85 -5.18 -1.29 -7.02
CA VAL A 85 -3.71 -1.15 -7.08
C VAL A 85 -3.34 0.12 -7.81
N LEU A 86 -2.57 0.98 -7.14
CA LEU A 86 -1.88 2.11 -7.74
C LEU A 86 -0.42 1.74 -7.97
N PHE A 87 -0.05 1.57 -9.23
CA PHE A 87 1.34 1.34 -9.64
C PHE A 87 2.13 2.66 -9.71
N GLN A 88 3.44 2.58 -9.63
CA GLN A 88 4.39 3.70 -9.54
C GLN A 88 4.10 4.85 -10.54
N ASP A 89 3.83 4.53 -11.81
CA ASP A 89 3.52 5.53 -12.85
C ASP A 89 2.03 5.66 -13.16
N GLY A 90 1.14 5.13 -12.30
CA GLY A 90 -0.30 5.07 -12.52
C GLY A 90 -0.73 3.96 -13.48
N ALA A 91 0.15 3.41 -14.31
CA ALA A 91 -0.09 2.34 -15.30
C ALA A 91 -1.33 2.60 -16.18
N LEU A 92 -1.53 3.84 -16.63
CA LEU A 92 -2.65 4.22 -17.48
C LEU A 92 -2.43 3.74 -18.91
N PHE A 93 -3.50 3.38 -19.60
CA PHE A 93 -3.50 3.11 -21.04
C PHE A 93 -3.29 4.43 -21.79
N GLY A 94 -2.15 4.59 -22.46
CA GLY A 94 -1.76 5.85 -23.10
C GLY A 94 -2.69 6.30 -24.25
N SER A 95 -3.42 5.37 -24.88
CA SER A 95 -4.36 5.62 -25.95
C SER A 95 -5.79 5.92 -25.49
N MET A 96 -6.08 5.83 -24.21
CA MET A 96 -7.39 6.09 -23.64
C MET A 96 -7.40 7.42 -22.89
N SER A 97 -8.55 8.12 -22.90
CA SER A 97 -8.78 9.30 -22.06
C SER A 97 -8.68 8.95 -20.57
N LEU A 98 -8.58 9.95 -19.70
CA LEU A 98 -8.62 9.71 -18.26
C LEU A 98 -9.96 9.09 -17.84
N TYR A 99 -11.05 9.58 -18.43
CA TYR A 99 -12.38 9.00 -18.21
C TYR A 99 -12.40 7.51 -18.58
N ASP A 100 -11.93 7.15 -19.76
CA ASP A 100 -11.97 5.76 -20.22
C ASP A 100 -11.03 4.85 -19.41
N ASN A 101 -9.87 5.35 -19.00
CA ASN A 101 -8.98 4.64 -18.09
C ASN A 101 -9.67 4.28 -16.77
N ILE A 102 -10.45 5.20 -16.20
CA ILE A 102 -11.15 5.00 -14.93
C ILE A 102 -12.42 4.15 -15.15
N ALA A 103 -13.12 4.32 -16.28
CA ALA A 103 -14.31 3.56 -16.63
C ALA A 103 -14.00 2.08 -16.97
N PHE A 104 -12.77 1.80 -17.44
CA PHE A 104 -12.38 0.50 -17.95
C PHE A 104 -12.71 -0.66 -16.99
N PRO A 105 -12.34 -0.64 -15.70
CA PRO A 105 -12.69 -1.75 -14.82
C PRO A 105 -14.20 -1.95 -14.62
N LEU A 106 -14.98 -0.88 -14.66
CA LEU A 106 -16.44 -0.98 -14.55
C LEU A 106 -17.07 -1.67 -15.78
N ARG A 107 -16.57 -1.35 -16.96
CA ARG A 107 -17.02 -1.97 -18.22
C ARG A 107 -16.66 -3.45 -18.28
N GLU A 108 -15.46 -3.83 -17.81
CA GLU A 108 -14.99 -5.22 -17.82
C GLU A 108 -15.63 -6.10 -16.74
N HIS A 109 -15.89 -5.54 -15.55
CA HIS A 109 -16.26 -6.35 -14.38
C HIS A 109 -17.70 -6.15 -13.91
N THR A 110 -18.48 -5.26 -14.54
CA THR A 110 -19.87 -4.99 -14.13
C THR A 110 -20.84 -4.97 -15.32
N ARG A 111 -22.11 -5.05 -15.04
CA ARG A 111 -23.19 -4.90 -16.03
C ARG A 111 -23.87 -3.52 -15.94
N LYS A 112 -23.17 -2.51 -15.44
CA LYS A 112 -23.71 -1.16 -15.28
C LYS A 112 -23.90 -0.48 -16.64
N SER A 113 -24.95 0.33 -16.75
CA SER A 113 -25.14 1.17 -17.95
C SER A 113 -24.08 2.28 -18.03
N GLU A 114 -23.80 2.80 -19.23
CA GLU A 114 -22.85 3.90 -19.41
C GLU A 114 -23.22 5.15 -18.59
N SER A 115 -24.52 5.40 -18.35
CA SER A 115 -24.96 6.49 -17.50
C SER A 115 -24.60 6.28 -16.03
N GLN A 116 -24.68 5.04 -15.53
CA GLN A 116 -24.23 4.67 -14.20
C GLN A 116 -22.73 4.73 -14.09
N ILE A 117 -21.99 4.21 -15.08
CA ILE A 117 -20.53 4.27 -15.16
C ILE A 117 -20.07 5.72 -15.12
N ARG A 118 -20.68 6.61 -15.95
CA ARG A 118 -20.34 8.03 -15.97
C ARG A 118 -20.46 8.68 -14.60
N ARG A 119 -21.56 8.43 -13.89
CA ARG A 119 -21.78 8.98 -12.56
C ARG A 119 -20.70 8.52 -11.56
N ILE A 120 -20.35 7.22 -11.58
CA ILE A 120 -19.32 6.66 -10.71
C ILE A 120 -17.95 7.25 -11.04
N VAL A 121 -17.57 7.26 -12.31
CA VAL A 121 -16.27 7.76 -12.78
C VAL A 121 -16.11 9.23 -12.40
N LEU A 122 -17.09 10.09 -12.68
CA LEU A 122 -17.03 11.50 -12.31
C LEU A 122 -16.93 11.68 -10.79
N GLY A 123 -17.64 10.88 -9.99
CA GLY A 123 -17.50 10.90 -8.54
C GLY A 123 -16.09 10.52 -8.07
N LYS A 124 -15.46 9.50 -8.69
CA LYS A 124 -14.07 9.14 -8.35
C LYS A 124 -13.06 10.20 -8.85
N MET A 125 -13.31 10.82 -10.01
CA MET A 125 -12.49 11.94 -10.50
C MET A 125 -12.58 13.16 -9.59
N ASP A 126 -13.74 13.45 -9.05
CA ASP A 126 -13.94 14.51 -8.04
C ASP A 126 -13.14 14.25 -6.77
N MET A 127 -13.23 13.03 -6.23
CA MET A 127 -12.48 12.61 -5.02
C MET A 127 -10.96 12.85 -5.15
N VAL A 128 -10.41 12.75 -6.36
CA VAL A 128 -8.97 12.94 -6.61
C VAL A 128 -8.64 14.29 -7.27
N GLY A 129 -9.61 15.19 -7.40
CA GLY A 129 -9.43 16.53 -7.98
C GLY A 129 -9.02 16.53 -9.45
N LEU A 130 -9.73 15.74 -10.29
CA LEU A 130 -9.47 15.61 -11.72
C LEU A 130 -10.66 16.02 -12.60
N ILE A 131 -11.72 16.59 -12.03
CA ILE A 131 -12.86 17.13 -12.79
C ILE A 131 -12.37 18.19 -13.77
N GLY A 132 -12.89 18.15 -15.00
CA GLY A 132 -12.48 19.00 -16.12
C GLY A 132 -11.26 18.49 -16.89
N SER A 133 -10.81 17.26 -16.59
CA SER A 133 -9.70 16.61 -17.30
C SER A 133 -10.11 15.26 -17.93
N GLU A 134 -11.42 15.02 -18.06
CA GLU A 134 -12.00 13.74 -18.48
C GLU A 134 -11.45 13.27 -19.82
N ASP A 135 -11.40 14.17 -20.79
CA ASP A 135 -11.04 13.87 -22.19
C ASP A 135 -9.52 13.88 -22.45
N LYS A 136 -8.70 14.28 -21.46
CA LYS A 136 -7.25 14.34 -21.62
C LYS A 136 -6.65 12.95 -21.69
N LEU A 137 -5.60 12.82 -22.51
CA LEU A 137 -4.75 11.62 -22.57
C LEU A 137 -3.67 11.64 -21.46
N PRO A 138 -3.17 10.49 -21.02
CA PRO A 138 -2.10 10.41 -20.03
C PRO A 138 -0.83 11.18 -20.40
N GLY A 139 -0.53 11.33 -21.70
CA GLY A 139 0.60 12.11 -22.20
C GLY A 139 0.43 13.64 -22.09
N GLU A 140 -0.78 14.12 -21.88
CA GLU A 140 -1.12 15.56 -21.84
C GLU A 140 -1.16 16.11 -20.41
N ILE A 141 -0.92 15.28 -19.41
CA ILE A 141 -1.07 15.63 -18.00
C ILE A 141 0.24 15.42 -17.21
N SER A 142 0.33 16.08 -16.05
CA SER A 142 1.49 15.97 -15.16
C SER A 142 1.59 14.57 -14.54
N GLY A 143 2.79 14.19 -14.05
CA GLY A 143 3.00 12.94 -13.31
C GLY A 143 2.07 12.77 -12.10
N GLY A 144 1.87 13.85 -11.34
CA GLY A 144 0.93 13.84 -10.21
C GLY A 144 -0.53 13.63 -10.64
N MET A 145 -0.95 14.17 -11.79
CA MET A 145 -2.28 13.92 -12.34
C MET A 145 -2.41 12.46 -12.81
N ARG A 146 -1.36 11.87 -13.42
CA ARG A 146 -1.37 10.45 -13.80
C ARG A 146 -1.55 9.54 -12.58
N LYS A 147 -0.84 9.82 -11.48
CA LYS A 147 -0.98 9.06 -10.24
C LYS A 147 -2.39 9.19 -9.65
N ARG A 148 -2.96 10.39 -9.62
CA ARG A 148 -4.34 10.60 -9.16
C ARG A 148 -5.38 9.91 -10.05
N ALA A 149 -5.18 9.88 -11.37
CA ALA A 149 -6.05 9.13 -12.27
C ALA A 149 -5.92 7.60 -12.06
N GLY A 150 -4.70 7.10 -11.85
CA GLY A 150 -4.45 5.71 -11.45
C GLY A 150 -5.13 5.36 -10.13
N LEU A 151 -5.12 6.28 -9.17
CA LEU A 151 -5.82 6.12 -7.89
C LEU A 151 -7.35 6.10 -8.08
N ALA A 152 -7.92 7.01 -8.87
CA ALA A 152 -9.35 6.99 -9.18
C ALA A 152 -9.76 5.67 -9.85
N ARG A 153 -8.93 5.14 -10.76
CA ARG A 153 -9.14 3.82 -11.37
C ARG A 153 -9.08 2.68 -10.36
N ALA A 154 -8.13 2.74 -9.42
CA ALA A 154 -8.04 1.75 -8.36
C ALA A 154 -9.26 1.76 -7.42
N LEU A 155 -9.89 2.92 -7.25
CA LEU A 155 -11.06 3.13 -6.38
C LEU A 155 -12.40 2.78 -7.04
N VAL A 156 -12.46 2.61 -8.37
CA VAL A 156 -13.73 2.64 -9.12
C VAL A 156 -14.64 1.45 -8.85
N LEU A 157 -14.08 0.31 -8.41
CA LEU A 157 -14.84 -0.89 -8.03
C LEU A 157 -15.15 -0.96 -6.53
N ASP A 158 -14.93 0.13 -5.79
CA ASP A 158 -15.11 0.21 -4.33
C ASP A 158 -14.35 -0.91 -3.57
N PRO A 159 -13.01 -1.01 -3.75
CA PRO A 159 -12.20 -2.07 -3.19
C PRO A 159 -12.16 -2.02 -1.65
N GLU A 160 -11.94 -3.17 -1.03
CA GLU A 160 -11.75 -3.30 0.42
C GLU A 160 -10.28 -3.16 0.82
N ILE A 161 -9.36 -3.28 -0.14
CA ILE A 161 -7.91 -3.12 0.04
C ILE A 161 -7.36 -2.24 -1.07
N ILE A 162 -6.49 -1.30 -0.74
CA ILE A 162 -5.74 -0.52 -1.73
C ILE A 162 -4.24 -0.67 -1.50
N LEU A 163 -3.54 -1.06 -2.54
CA LEU A 163 -2.10 -1.19 -2.56
C LEU A 163 -1.48 -0.05 -3.36
N PHE A 164 -0.48 0.60 -2.80
CA PHE A 164 0.24 1.70 -3.42
C PHE A 164 1.71 1.29 -3.63
N ASP A 165 2.17 1.29 -4.87
CA ASP A 165 3.56 1.01 -5.23
C ASP A 165 4.29 2.32 -5.54
N GLU A 166 5.06 2.82 -4.59
CA GLU A 166 5.84 4.06 -4.64
C GLU A 166 5.02 5.28 -5.16
N PRO A 167 3.91 5.63 -4.50
CA PRO A 167 3.00 6.68 -4.99
C PRO A 167 3.66 8.06 -5.02
N ASP A 168 4.62 8.32 -4.17
CA ASP A 168 5.41 9.54 -4.00
C ASP A 168 6.55 9.70 -5.01
N SER A 169 6.99 8.63 -5.66
CA SER A 169 8.10 8.63 -6.60
C SER A 169 7.93 9.68 -7.72
N GLY A 170 8.98 10.48 -7.97
CA GLY A 170 8.99 11.48 -9.04
C GLY A 170 8.09 12.71 -8.80
N LEU A 171 7.58 12.90 -7.59
CA LEU A 171 6.87 14.10 -7.16
C LEU A 171 7.80 15.02 -6.35
N ASP A 172 7.57 16.32 -6.42
CA ASP A 172 8.20 17.28 -5.52
C ASP A 172 7.56 17.20 -4.11
N PRO A 173 8.27 17.69 -3.05
CA PRO A 173 7.78 17.54 -1.68
C PRO A 173 6.38 18.14 -1.43
N VAL A 174 6.02 19.21 -2.12
CA VAL A 174 4.69 19.84 -1.98
C VAL A 174 3.61 18.92 -2.54
N ARG A 175 3.84 18.32 -3.70
CA ARG A 175 2.91 17.35 -4.30
C ARG A 175 2.82 16.06 -3.53
N VAL A 176 3.92 15.62 -2.92
CA VAL A 176 3.91 14.49 -1.97
C VAL A 176 3.01 14.80 -0.78
N ALA A 177 3.11 15.99 -0.17
CA ALA A 177 2.24 16.39 0.93
C ALA A 177 0.75 16.38 0.55
N TYR A 178 0.40 16.91 -0.64
CA TYR A 178 -0.99 16.81 -1.14
C TYR A 178 -1.46 15.37 -1.36
N LEU A 179 -0.59 14.51 -1.90
CA LEU A 179 -0.92 13.10 -2.10
C LEU A 179 -1.11 12.38 -0.76
N ASN A 180 -0.26 12.65 0.21
CA ASN A 180 -0.35 12.11 1.56
C ASN A 180 -1.67 12.49 2.22
N GLN A 181 -2.06 13.77 2.14
CA GLN A 181 -3.36 14.23 2.65
C GLN A 181 -4.51 13.51 1.94
N LEU A 182 -4.46 13.42 0.61
CA LEU A 182 -5.48 12.71 -0.17
C LEU A 182 -5.61 11.23 0.27
N ILE A 183 -4.50 10.53 0.50
CA ILE A 183 -4.51 9.14 0.96
C ILE A 183 -5.18 9.01 2.34
N VAL A 184 -4.87 9.92 3.27
CA VAL A 184 -5.47 9.95 4.60
C VAL A 184 -6.96 10.21 4.53
N ASP A 185 -7.38 11.21 3.74
CA ASP A 185 -8.79 11.56 3.56
C ASP A 185 -9.59 10.42 2.92
N LEU A 186 -9.02 9.78 1.90
CA LEU A 186 -9.64 8.63 1.25
C LEU A 186 -9.79 7.45 2.20
N ASN A 187 -8.74 7.10 2.98
CA ASN A 187 -8.85 6.01 3.96
C ASN A 187 -9.99 6.28 4.97
N ALA A 188 -10.07 7.52 5.47
CA ALA A 188 -11.12 7.93 6.39
C ALA A 188 -12.54 7.84 5.77
N GLN A 189 -12.67 8.14 4.46
CA GLN A 189 -13.95 8.13 3.75
C GLN A 189 -14.43 6.72 3.39
N ILE A 190 -13.53 5.84 2.97
CA ILE A 190 -13.92 4.54 2.41
C ILE A 190 -13.69 3.36 3.35
N ASP A 191 -12.98 3.58 4.46
CA ASP A 191 -12.68 2.55 5.48
C ASP A 191 -12.08 1.26 4.86
N ALA A 192 -11.22 1.40 3.83
CA ALA A 192 -10.50 0.29 3.23
C ALA A 192 -9.13 0.10 3.87
N THR A 193 -8.58 -1.10 3.80
CA THR A 193 -7.22 -1.40 4.26
C THR A 193 -6.22 -0.88 3.23
N PHE A 194 -5.26 -0.06 3.66
CA PHE A 194 -4.24 0.50 2.78
C PHE A 194 -2.87 -0.07 3.09
N LEU A 195 -2.13 -0.43 2.05
CA LEU A 195 -0.70 -0.72 2.15
C LEU A 195 0.05 0.14 1.14
N ILE A 196 0.99 0.93 1.63
CA ILE A 196 1.87 1.77 0.83
C ILE A 196 3.28 1.19 0.92
N VAL A 197 3.89 0.86 -0.20
CA VAL A 197 5.32 0.58 -0.25
C VAL A 197 6.05 1.80 -0.77
N THR A 198 7.03 2.28 -0.01
CA THR A 198 7.78 3.48 -0.37
C THR A 198 9.17 3.47 0.26
N HIS A 199 10.03 4.37 -0.19
CA HIS A 199 11.28 4.74 0.44
C HIS A 199 11.24 6.18 1.00
N ASP A 200 10.11 6.90 0.85
CA ASP A 200 9.94 8.26 1.34
C ASP A 200 9.65 8.29 2.83
N ILE A 201 10.58 8.86 3.58
CA ILE A 201 10.52 8.93 5.04
C ILE A 201 9.48 9.93 5.52
N ALA A 202 9.26 11.02 4.77
CA ALA A 202 8.29 12.05 5.15
C ALA A 202 6.87 11.47 5.10
N SER A 203 6.52 10.75 4.03
CA SER A 203 5.26 10.02 3.91
C SER A 203 5.09 8.99 5.01
N ALA A 204 6.14 8.20 5.30
CA ALA A 204 6.10 7.19 6.35
C ALA A 204 5.93 7.76 7.76
N ARG A 205 6.41 8.96 8.02
CA ARG A 205 6.21 9.63 9.32
C ARG A 205 4.80 10.18 9.52
N GLN A 206 4.10 10.51 8.44
CA GLN A 206 2.84 11.26 8.48
C GLN A 206 1.61 10.39 8.27
N VAL A 207 1.64 9.50 7.28
CA VAL A 207 0.44 8.84 6.76
C VAL A 207 0.00 7.61 7.55
N PRO A 208 0.88 6.66 7.92
CA PRO A 208 0.44 5.36 8.38
C PRO A 208 0.03 5.30 9.85
N ASP A 209 -0.80 4.31 10.16
CA ASP A 209 -1.05 3.79 11.49
C ASP A 209 0.09 2.84 11.90
N ASN A 210 0.53 1.99 10.97
CA ASN A 210 1.59 1.01 11.19
C ASN A 210 2.70 1.15 10.15
N ILE A 211 3.93 0.88 10.57
CA ILE A 211 5.11 0.89 9.68
C ILE A 211 5.85 -0.43 9.80
N GLY A 212 6.31 -0.95 8.66
CA GLY A 212 7.28 -2.02 8.59
C GLY A 212 8.55 -1.60 7.86
N LEU A 213 9.65 -2.25 8.16
CA LEU A 213 10.93 -2.06 7.47
C LEU A 213 11.42 -3.42 6.93
N LEU A 214 11.50 -3.53 5.60
CA LEU A 214 12.16 -4.64 4.91
C LEU A 214 13.63 -4.29 4.68
N PHE A 215 14.50 -5.15 5.15
CA PHE A 215 15.94 -5.01 4.94
C PHE A 215 16.61 -6.38 4.89
N ARG A 216 17.54 -6.56 3.94
CA ARG A 216 18.33 -7.79 3.77
C ARG A 216 17.50 -9.07 3.81
N ARG A 217 16.38 -9.09 3.06
CA ARG A 217 15.48 -10.25 2.89
C ARG A 217 14.58 -10.54 4.09
N GLU A 218 14.64 -9.74 5.14
CA GLU A 218 13.88 -9.94 6.36
C GLU A 218 12.99 -8.74 6.68
N LEU A 219 11.92 -8.98 7.40
CA LEU A 219 11.13 -7.95 8.05
C LEU A 219 11.79 -7.61 9.39
N VAL A 220 12.46 -6.46 9.44
CA VAL A 220 13.18 -6.03 10.65
C VAL A 220 12.20 -5.70 11.78
N MET A 221 11.12 -5.02 11.44
CA MET A 221 10.10 -4.60 12.38
C MET A 221 8.80 -4.30 11.62
N PHE A 222 7.66 -4.58 12.23
CA PHE A 222 6.34 -4.13 11.80
C PHE A 222 5.49 -3.84 13.03
N GLY A 223 4.83 -2.70 13.05
CA GLY A 223 3.96 -2.31 14.17
C GLY A 223 3.57 -0.84 14.16
N PRO A 224 3.02 -0.35 15.28
CA PRO A 224 2.59 1.03 15.42
C PRO A 224 3.68 2.02 15.04
N ARG A 225 3.30 3.04 14.27
CA ARG A 225 4.22 4.07 13.76
C ARG A 225 5.12 4.65 14.85
N GLU A 226 4.55 4.98 15.99
CA GLU A 226 5.29 5.63 17.07
C GLU A 226 6.35 4.71 17.72
N GLU A 227 6.14 3.41 17.68
CA GLU A 227 7.11 2.43 18.18
C GLU A 227 8.30 2.31 17.23
N LEU A 228 8.03 2.19 15.91
CA LEU A 228 9.11 2.16 14.94
C LEU A 228 9.90 3.46 14.91
N LEU A 229 9.25 4.61 15.00
CA LEU A 229 9.93 5.91 15.03
C LEU A 229 10.83 6.12 16.26
N LYS A 230 10.54 5.43 17.37
CA LYS A 230 11.33 5.46 18.62
C LYS A 230 12.28 4.27 18.75
N SER A 231 12.30 3.36 17.80
CA SER A 231 13.12 2.16 17.87
C SER A 231 14.61 2.50 17.89
N ASP A 232 15.37 1.86 18.76
CA ASP A 232 16.82 1.96 18.82
C ASP A 232 17.54 0.99 17.87
N GLU A 233 16.77 0.25 17.05
CA GLU A 233 17.32 -0.68 16.07
C GLU A 233 18.20 0.08 15.06
N PRO A 234 19.49 -0.27 14.92
CA PRO A 234 20.44 0.51 14.13
C PRO A 234 20.04 0.70 12.66
N VAL A 235 19.44 -0.30 12.03
CA VAL A 235 18.99 -0.21 10.64
C VAL A 235 17.79 0.73 10.50
N VAL A 236 16.87 0.72 11.48
CA VAL A 236 15.73 1.63 11.53
C VAL A 236 16.23 3.06 11.70
N GLN A 237 17.12 3.30 12.67
CA GLN A 237 17.70 4.61 12.92
C GLN A 237 18.50 5.14 11.74
N GLN A 238 19.29 4.27 11.08
CA GLN A 238 20.02 4.67 9.88
C GLN A 238 19.06 5.09 8.76
N PHE A 239 18.04 4.27 8.48
CA PHE A 239 17.10 4.52 7.41
C PHE A 239 16.28 5.79 7.66
N LEU A 240 15.68 5.92 8.85
CA LEU A 240 14.83 7.06 9.20
C LEU A 240 15.56 8.41 9.25
N ASN A 241 16.85 8.41 9.56
CA ASN A 241 17.63 9.64 9.69
C ASN A 241 18.59 9.88 8.51
N GLY A 242 18.59 9.02 7.49
CA GLY A 242 19.45 9.15 6.32
C GLY A 242 20.96 9.13 6.69
N ARG A 243 21.34 8.36 7.72
CA ARG A 243 22.73 8.33 8.18
C ARG A 243 23.60 7.52 7.23
N MET A 244 24.80 8.04 6.90
CA MET A 244 25.73 7.33 6.04
C MET A 244 26.35 6.10 6.72
N GLN A 245 26.53 6.15 8.06
CA GLN A 245 27.06 5.05 8.85
C GLN A 245 25.93 4.15 9.36
N GLY A 246 26.10 2.82 9.21
CA GLY A 246 25.17 1.81 9.67
C GLY A 246 25.10 0.59 8.78
N PRO A 247 24.15 -0.34 9.04
CA PRO A 247 23.99 -1.60 8.32
C PRO A 247 23.66 -1.49 6.83
N ILE A 248 23.05 -0.36 6.40
CA ILE A 248 22.71 -0.10 4.99
C ILE A 248 23.95 0.45 4.29
N GLY A 249 24.45 -0.24 3.26
CA GLY A 249 25.59 0.18 2.45
C GLY A 249 25.17 0.78 1.11
N MET A 250 26.14 1.36 0.36
CA MET A 250 25.89 1.90 -0.98
C MET A 250 25.54 0.83 -2.02
N ALA A 251 26.03 -0.40 -1.84
CA ALA A 251 25.67 -1.54 -2.67
C ALA A 251 24.91 -2.55 -1.84
N GLU A 252 23.68 -2.87 -2.21
CA GLU A 252 22.87 -3.91 -1.56
C GLU A 252 23.48 -5.31 -1.70
N GLU A 253 24.39 -5.49 -2.67
CA GLU A 253 25.12 -6.73 -2.95
C GLU A 253 26.53 -6.75 -2.31
N LYS A 254 26.62 -6.44 -1.02
CA LYS A 254 27.85 -6.76 -0.32
C LYS A 254 27.97 -8.28 -0.16
N ASP A 255 29.14 -8.83 -0.49
CA ASP A 255 29.49 -10.22 -0.27
C ASP A 255 29.14 -10.66 1.17
N ALA A 256 28.61 -11.87 1.34
CA ALA A 256 28.16 -12.41 2.63
C ALA A 256 29.24 -12.26 3.73
N ALA A 257 30.52 -12.42 3.37
CA ALA A 257 31.65 -12.24 4.29
C ALA A 257 31.84 -10.80 4.77
N GLN A 258 31.59 -9.80 3.93
CA GLN A 258 31.64 -8.38 4.33
C GLN A 258 30.47 -8.00 5.22
N VAL A 259 29.29 -8.59 4.94
CA VAL A 259 28.09 -8.45 5.78
C VAL A 259 28.33 -9.03 7.16
N GLU A 260 28.96 -10.19 7.25
CA GLU A 260 29.24 -10.87 8.51
C GLU A 260 30.26 -10.10 9.36
N GLN A 261 31.30 -9.50 8.73
CA GLN A 261 32.26 -8.65 9.41
C GLN A 261 31.64 -7.33 9.93
N GLU A 262 30.75 -6.71 9.18
CA GLU A 262 30.05 -5.50 9.65
C GLU A 262 29.07 -5.81 10.79
N LEU A 263 28.38 -6.93 10.73
CA LEU A 263 27.48 -7.39 11.78
C LEU A 263 28.23 -7.78 13.07
N ALA A 264 29.39 -8.38 12.94
CA ALA A 264 30.27 -8.67 14.08
C ALA A 264 30.79 -7.38 14.75
N ARG A 265 30.96 -6.29 14.00
CA ARG A 265 31.37 -4.98 14.53
C ARG A 265 30.22 -4.24 15.27
N LEU A 266 28.97 -4.56 14.97
CA LEU A 266 27.78 -3.91 15.56
C LEU A 266 27.26 -4.63 16.81
N GLY A 267 27.88 -5.77 17.18
CA GLY A 267 27.46 -6.60 18.32
C GLY A 267 26.29 -7.52 17.96
N ASP A 268 26.03 -8.45 18.86
CA ASP A 268 24.97 -9.48 18.71
C ASP A 268 23.59 -8.84 18.90
N LEU A 269 23.11 -8.17 17.87
CA LEU A 269 21.77 -7.63 17.85
C LEU A 269 20.81 -8.79 17.61
N ASP A 270 19.93 -9.03 18.55
CA ASP A 270 18.89 -10.06 18.49
C ASP A 270 18.03 -9.86 17.21
N ARG A 271 18.32 -10.67 16.18
CA ARG A 271 17.82 -10.55 14.80
C ARG A 271 16.39 -11.04 14.61
N LYS A 272 15.69 -11.35 15.64
CA LYS A 272 14.29 -11.72 15.55
C LYS A 272 13.50 -10.44 15.24
N ALA A 273 12.88 -10.42 14.07
CA ALA A 273 11.83 -9.45 13.79
C ALA A 273 10.93 -9.39 15.02
N ARG A 274 10.91 -8.25 15.71
CA ARG A 274 10.04 -8.06 16.85
C ARG A 274 8.62 -8.00 16.31
N HIS A 275 8.00 -9.16 16.24
CA HIS A 275 6.58 -9.28 15.98
C HIS A 275 5.90 -8.55 17.14
N VAL A 276 5.50 -7.32 16.92
CA VAL A 276 4.56 -6.65 17.81
C VAL A 276 3.27 -7.43 17.63
N GLY A 277 2.87 -8.18 18.64
CA GLY A 277 1.79 -9.15 18.56
C GLY A 277 0.48 -8.57 17.99
N ASN A 278 -0.47 -9.43 17.68
CA ASN A 278 -1.77 -9.12 17.06
C ASN A 278 -2.68 -8.15 17.85
N ASP A 279 -2.21 -7.61 18.96
CA ASP A 279 -2.89 -6.58 19.77
C ASP A 279 -2.61 -5.15 19.27
N MET A 280 -2.49 -4.97 17.96
CA MET A 280 -2.34 -3.64 17.38
C MET A 280 -3.64 -2.85 17.54
N THR A 281 -3.65 -1.94 18.50
CA THR A 281 -4.74 -0.98 18.63
C THR A 281 -4.71 -0.02 17.44
N PRO A 282 -5.82 0.19 16.72
CA PRO A 282 -5.90 1.16 15.64
C PRO A 282 -5.38 2.52 16.08
N ARG A 283 -4.46 3.10 15.31
CA ARG A 283 -3.87 4.39 15.62
C ARG A 283 -4.44 5.44 14.70
N LEU A 284 -5.37 6.22 15.24
CA LEU A 284 -6.06 7.30 14.50
C LEU A 284 -5.35 8.65 14.63
N LEU A 285 -4.08 8.67 15.05
CA LEU A 285 -3.34 9.90 15.22
C LEU A 285 -2.74 10.34 13.87
N PRO A 286 -3.18 11.50 13.34
CA PRO A 286 -2.56 12.07 12.15
C PRO A 286 -1.10 12.44 12.42
N GLY A 287 -0.29 12.53 11.35
CA GLY A 287 1.01 13.17 11.42
C GLY A 287 0.88 14.66 11.77
N PRO A 288 1.98 15.34 12.12
CA PRO A 288 1.96 16.70 12.65
C PRO A 288 1.33 17.72 11.68
N ASP A 289 1.43 17.49 10.36
CA ASP A 289 0.97 18.43 9.33
C ASP A 289 -0.25 17.91 8.54
N ILE A 290 -0.88 16.82 8.98
CA ILE A 290 -2.01 16.19 8.31
C ILE A 290 -3.19 16.08 9.25
N THR A 291 -4.33 16.67 8.85
CA THR A 291 -5.60 16.53 9.56
C THR A 291 -6.32 15.28 9.07
N ARG A 292 -6.66 14.38 9.98
CA ARG A 292 -7.42 13.16 9.72
C ARG A 292 -8.77 13.23 10.43
N PRO A 293 -9.88 13.05 9.70
CA PRO A 293 -11.18 12.96 10.36
C PRO A 293 -11.23 11.73 11.26
N PRO A 294 -11.96 11.77 12.38
CA PRO A 294 -12.15 10.63 13.24
C PRO A 294 -12.73 9.44 12.46
N ARG A 295 -12.15 8.24 12.64
CA ARG A 295 -12.55 7.03 11.92
C ARG A 295 -14.04 6.70 12.09
N TRP A 296 -14.58 6.91 13.29
CA TRP A 296 -15.99 6.69 13.56
C TRP A 296 -16.93 7.59 12.73
N GLU A 297 -16.50 8.81 12.39
CA GLU A 297 -17.28 9.68 11.50
C GLU A 297 -17.31 9.15 10.07
N ALA A 298 -16.20 8.59 9.58
CA ALA A 298 -16.11 7.97 8.25
C ALA A 298 -16.98 6.73 8.18
N ILE A 299 -16.99 5.90 9.23
CA ILE A 299 -17.84 4.71 9.36
C ILE A 299 -19.32 5.13 9.38
N ALA A 300 -19.70 6.09 10.20
CA ALA A 300 -21.07 6.57 10.31
C ALA A 300 -21.60 7.17 8.99
N ARG A 301 -20.77 7.91 8.25
CA ARG A 301 -21.13 8.41 6.90
C ARG A 301 -21.38 7.27 5.93
N ARG A 302 -20.51 6.25 5.94
CA ARG A 302 -20.65 5.08 5.07
C ARG A 302 -21.90 4.26 5.38
N GLU A 303 -22.19 4.03 6.66
CA GLU A 303 -23.42 3.35 7.08
C GLU A 303 -24.67 4.11 6.62
N ALA A 304 -24.66 5.44 6.78
CA ALA A 304 -25.76 6.29 6.32
C ALA A 304 -25.91 6.31 4.79
N GLU A 305 -24.82 6.15 4.04
CA GLU A 305 -24.86 6.03 2.57
C GLU A 305 -25.37 4.67 2.12
N LEU A 306 -24.96 3.59 2.78
CA LEU A 306 -25.44 2.25 2.50
C LEU A 306 -26.94 2.14 2.76
N HIS A 307 -27.38 2.65 3.89
CA HIS A 307 -28.81 2.66 4.23
C HIS A 307 -29.65 3.49 3.25
N ARG A 308 -29.12 4.64 2.78
CA ARG A 308 -29.80 5.42 1.71
C ARG A 308 -29.87 4.69 0.39
N LYS A 309 -28.85 3.89 0.04
CA LYS A 309 -28.86 3.06 -1.18
C LYS A 309 -29.88 1.92 -1.07
N GLU A 310 -29.94 1.23 0.06
CA GLU A 310 -30.91 0.16 0.31
C GLU A 310 -32.35 0.66 0.24
N VAL A 311 -32.63 1.85 0.78
CA VAL A 311 -33.95 2.49 0.71
C VAL A 311 -34.29 3.00 -0.70
N ALA A 312 -33.30 3.35 -1.52
CA ALA A 312 -33.51 3.80 -2.90
C ALA A 312 -33.68 2.65 -3.89
N ASP A 313 -33.21 1.47 -3.56
CA ASP A 313 -33.30 0.24 -4.38
C ASP A 313 -34.50 -0.65 -3.99
N ALA A 314 -35.24 -0.30 -2.93
CA ALA A 314 -36.46 -0.94 -2.46
C ALA A 314 -37.72 -0.21 -2.95
#